data_de292a8502d81a54bb13b32c444a290b
#
_entry.id   de292a8502d81a54bb13b32c444a290b
#
_cell.length_a   1.000
_cell.length_b   1.000
_cell.length_c   1.000
_cell.angle_alpha   90.00
_cell.angle_beta   90.00
_cell.angle_gamma   90.00
#
_symmetry.space_group_name_H-M   'P 1'
#
loop_
_entity.id
_entity.type
_entity.pdbx_description
1 polymer ?
#
loop_
_entity_poly.entity_id
_entity_poly.type
_entity_poly.pdbx_seq_one_letter_code
_entity_poly.pdbx_strand_id
1 'polypeptide(L)'
;MTDFSRNALVVEGGGMRGAFTSGVLDAFLQQQFNPFDLYVGVSSGSTNVANYLAGQQGRTLTFYIDHSLRPEFIDYKRFFKGGDLLDLKWMWEIGEKEHPLDQQSLFAKNPDFYMVLTHAKTGHAEYLRAGKDNLLNALRASSSIPVLTRHPVDIMGEPYFDGGVADALPVRWTAQQSGVKKLLVLRTRPKNYFKASSRGDQFLAKYAFKHYYGFANSLRNRCARYNASVEFVRSSNPEQQILEVCPPPLKNMAGRLTTNPKKLRYSYEVGLETGLQAIESWNAMK
;
A
#
# COMPACT_ATOMS: atom_id res chain seq x y z
N MET A 1 -23.39 2.96 -27.31
CA MET A 1 -22.13 2.79 -26.56
C MET A 1 -22.50 2.07 -25.29
N THR A 2 -22.03 0.83 -25.11
CA THR A 2 -22.25 0.12 -23.84
C THR A 2 -21.55 0.92 -22.75
N ASP A 3 -22.31 1.36 -21.76
CA ASP A 3 -21.81 2.08 -20.58
C ASP A 3 -20.92 1.11 -19.79
N PHE A 4 -19.60 1.14 -20.07
CA PHE A 4 -18.63 0.23 -19.46
C PHE A 4 -18.32 0.74 -18.06
N SER A 5 -19.02 0.21 -17.07
CA SER A 5 -18.84 0.54 -15.66
C SER A 5 -17.78 -0.37 -15.04
N ARG A 6 -16.76 0.20 -14.40
CA ARG A 6 -15.69 -0.49 -13.68
C ARG A 6 -15.75 -0.22 -12.18
N ASN A 7 -15.42 -1.24 -11.43
CA ASN A 7 -15.21 -1.16 -9.99
C ASN A 7 -13.72 -1.14 -9.67
N ALA A 8 -13.31 -0.31 -8.73
CA ALA A 8 -11.90 -0.20 -8.35
C ALA A 8 -11.67 -0.49 -6.87
N LEU A 9 -10.55 -1.15 -6.57
CA LEU A 9 -10.03 -1.35 -5.23
C LEU A 9 -8.75 -0.51 -5.05
N VAL A 10 -8.77 0.42 -4.09
CA VAL A 10 -7.60 1.23 -3.70
C VAL A 10 -7.14 0.81 -2.32
N VAL A 11 -5.87 0.40 -2.17
CA VAL A 11 -5.31 -0.05 -0.89
C VAL A 11 -4.16 0.83 -0.44
N GLU A 12 -4.40 1.59 0.64
CA GLU A 12 -3.41 2.49 1.25
C GLU A 12 -2.22 1.71 1.83
N GLY A 13 -1.02 2.26 1.68
CA GLY A 13 0.18 1.76 2.34
C GLY A 13 0.25 2.13 3.82
N GLY A 14 1.05 1.40 4.58
CA GLY A 14 1.14 1.66 6.01
C GLY A 14 2.25 0.95 6.76
N GLY A 15 3.16 0.25 6.08
CA GLY A 15 4.09 -0.67 6.72
C GLY A 15 3.31 -1.72 7.52
N MET A 16 3.66 -1.91 8.79
CA MET A 16 3.05 -2.94 9.65
C MET A 16 1.54 -2.73 9.95
N ARG A 17 1.00 -1.51 9.69
CA ARG A 17 -0.45 -1.29 9.72
C ARG A 17 -1.20 -2.07 8.64
N GLY A 18 -0.49 -2.48 7.60
CA GLY A 18 -1.01 -3.35 6.53
C GLY A 18 -1.52 -4.71 7.03
N ALA A 19 -1.22 -5.13 8.25
CA ALA A 19 -1.81 -6.31 8.86
C ALA A 19 -3.35 -6.20 8.94
N PHE A 20 -3.90 -5.00 9.20
CA PHE A 20 -5.34 -4.77 9.13
C PHE A 20 -5.88 -4.96 7.71
N THR A 21 -5.25 -4.33 6.71
CA THR A 21 -5.73 -4.42 5.33
C THR A 21 -5.56 -5.83 4.75
N SER A 22 -4.58 -6.61 5.22
CA SER A 22 -4.47 -8.02 4.83
C SER A 22 -5.62 -8.86 5.40
N GLY A 23 -6.05 -8.60 6.64
CA GLY A 23 -7.23 -9.25 7.21
C GLY A 23 -8.51 -8.96 6.42
N VAL A 24 -8.73 -7.68 6.01
CA VAL A 24 -9.87 -7.32 5.16
C VAL A 24 -9.86 -8.08 3.83
N LEU A 25 -8.70 -8.14 3.16
CA LEU A 25 -8.59 -8.83 1.88
C LEU A 25 -8.70 -10.35 2.01
N ASP A 26 -8.23 -10.92 3.14
CA ASP A 26 -8.41 -12.34 3.43
C ASP A 26 -9.88 -12.68 3.72
N ALA A 27 -10.64 -11.78 4.37
CA ALA A 27 -12.10 -11.93 4.48
C ALA A 27 -12.78 -11.92 3.10
N PHE A 28 -12.31 -11.08 2.17
CA PHE A 28 -12.80 -11.08 0.79
C PHE A 28 -12.50 -12.42 0.09
N LEU A 29 -11.30 -12.99 0.28
CA LEU A 29 -10.96 -14.32 -0.24
C LEU A 29 -11.86 -15.41 0.34
N GLN A 30 -12.10 -15.41 1.66
CA GLN A 30 -12.97 -16.38 2.34
C GLN A 30 -14.40 -16.36 1.81
N GLN A 31 -14.90 -15.18 1.45
CA GLN A 31 -16.25 -14.98 0.92
C GLN A 31 -16.32 -15.00 -0.63
N GLN A 32 -15.19 -15.33 -1.29
CA GLN A 32 -15.08 -15.30 -2.76
C GLN A 32 -15.53 -13.95 -3.35
N PHE A 33 -15.32 -12.88 -2.60
CA PHE A 33 -15.73 -11.52 -2.96
C PHE A 33 -14.62 -10.83 -3.72
N ASN A 34 -14.79 -10.67 -5.04
CA ASN A 34 -13.88 -9.92 -5.90
C ASN A 34 -14.65 -9.24 -7.07
N PRO A 35 -15.38 -8.16 -6.79
CA PRO A 35 -16.14 -7.43 -7.79
C PRO A 35 -15.32 -6.37 -8.55
N PHE A 36 -14.00 -6.37 -8.43
CA PHE A 36 -13.15 -5.29 -8.92
C PHE A 36 -12.53 -5.60 -10.28
N ASP A 37 -12.41 -4.55 -11.11
CA ASP A 37 -11.78 -4.58 -12.44
C ASP A 37 -10.42 -3.88 -12.44
N LEU A 38 -10.22 -2.95 -11.47
CA LEU A 38 -9.01 -2.14 -11.32
C LEU A 38 -8.52 -2.21 -9.87
N TYR A 39 -7.24 -2.46 -9.71
CA TYR A 39 -6.57 -2.57 -8.41
C TYR A 39 -5.42 -1.60 -8.32
N VAL A 40 -5.37 -0.80 -7.25
CA VAL A 40 -4.29 0.16 -7.03
C VAL A 40 -3.77 0.03 -5.60
N GLY A 41 -2.51 -0.30 -5.47
CA GLY A 41 -1.86 -0.46 -4.17
C GLY A 41 -0.68 0.48 -3.96
N VAL A 42 -0.39 0.80 -2.71
CA VAL A 42 0.76 1.62 -2.30
C VAL A 42 1.54 0.90 -1.21
N SER A 43 2.86 0.71 -1.36
CA SER A 43 3.70 0.14 -0.30
C SER A 43 3.17 -1.24 0.15
N SER A 44 2.98 -1.46 1.45
CA SER A 44 2.34 -2.67 1.99
C SER A 44 0.96 -2.95 1.37
N GLY A 45 0.25 -1.93 0.89
CA GLY A 45 -1.01 -2.09 0.17
C GLY A 45 -0.82 -2.79 -1.18
N SER A 46 0.27 -2.52 -1.91
CA SER A 46 0.61 -3.23 -3.15
C SER A 46 0.85 -4.72 -2.89
N THR A 47 1.58 -5.04 -1.82
CA THR A 47 1.84 -6.43 -1.42
C THR A 47 0.56 -7.15 -1.05
N ASN A 48 -0.33 -6.50 -0.30
CA ASN A 48 -1.61 -7.07 0.10
C ASN A 48 -2.51 -7.34 -1.11
N VAL A 49 -2.58 -6.42 -2.09
CA VAL A 49 -3.30 -6.61 -3.35
C VAL A 49 -2.72 -7.77 -4.16
N ALA A 50 -1.39 -7.88 -4.26
CA ALA A 50 -0.75 -8.98 -4.97
C ALA A 50 -1.11 -10.35 -4.37
N ASN A 51 -1.10 -10.49 -3.03
CA ASN A 51 -1.53 -11.72 -2.36
C ASN A 51 -3.02 -12.02 -2.54
N TYR A 52 -3.86 -10.99 -2.51
CA TYR A 52 -5.28 -11.13 -2.76
C TYR A 52 -5.56 -11.63 -4.19
N LEU A 53 -4.91 -11.06 -5.21
CA LEU A 53 -5.03 -11.50 -6.60
C LEU A 53 -4.46 -12.90 -6.83
N ALA A 54 -3.45 -13.30 -6.09
CA ALA A 54 -2.90 -14.66 -6.08
C ALA A 54 -3.78 -15.68 -5.34
N GLY A 55 -4.83 -15.25 -4.63
CA GLY A 55 -5.69 -16.14 -3.84
C GLY A 55 -5.00 -16.73 -2.60
N GLN A 56 -3.88 -16.16 -2.16
CA GLN A 56 -3.04 -16.73 -1.10
C GLN A 56 -3.44 -16.19 0.28
N GLN A 57 -4.52 -16.73 0.82
CA GLN A 57 -4.98 -16.40 2.17
C GLN A 57 -3.91 -16.65 3.23
N GLY A 58 -3.74 -15.73 4.17
CA GLY A 58 -2.80 -15.83 5.29
C GLY A 58 -1.34 -15.57 4.94
N ARG A 59 -0.94 -15.59 3.66
CA ARG A 59 0.45 -15.37 3.26
C ARG A 59 0.97 -14.03 3.76
N THR A 60 0.21 -12.96 3.60
CA THR A 60 0.63 -11.63 4.04
C THR A 60 0.77 -11.55 5.56
N LEU A 61 -0.11 -12.21 6.31
CA LEU A 61 0.02 -12.27 7.77
C LEU A 61 1.33 -12.93 8.18
N THR A 62 1.75 -14.01 7.53
CA THR A 62 3.05 -14.68 7.79
C THR A 62 4.20 -13.70 7.61
N PHE A 63 4.19 -12.87 6.57
CA PHE A 63 5.19 -11.81 6.39
C PHE A 63 5.23 -10.83 7.56
N TYR A 64 4.06 -10.43 8.10
CA TYR A 64 4.00 -9.50 9.21
C TYR A 64 4.40 -10.10 10.57
N ILE A 65 4.08 -11.37 10.83
CA ILE A 65 4.29 -11.97 12.16
C ILE A 65 5.51 -12.89 12.26
N ASP A 66 6.13 -13.23 11.13
CA ASP A 66 7.35 -14.03 11.07
C ASP A 66 8.48 -13.24 10.38
N HIS A 67 8.48 -13.09 9.05
CA HIS A 67 9.62 -12.52 8.33
C HIS A 67 10.00 -11.11 8.82
N SER A 68 9.03 -10.22 9.01
CA SER A 68 9.32 -8.85 9.44
C SER A 68 9.73 -8.72 10.92
N LEU A 69 9.61 -9.78 11.70
CA LEU A 69 10.07 -9.82 13.10
C LEU A 69 11.44 -10.48 13.26
N ARG A 70 11.99 -11.07 12.20
CA ARG A 70 13.33 -11.64 12.22
C ARG A 70 14.40 -10.54 12.33
N PRO A 71 15.48 -10.77 13.10
CA PRO A 71 16.49 -9.74 13.37
C PRO A 71 17.21 -9.24 12.11
N GLU A 72 17.25 -10.05 11.06
CA GLU A 72 17.86 -9.70 9.77
C GLU A 72 17.08 -8.59 9.06
N PHE A 73 15.76 -8.49 9.24
CA PHE A 73 14.94 -7.50 8.57
C PHE A 73 15.15 -6.09 9.13
N ILE A 74 15.05 -5.92 10.46
CA ILE A 74 15.23 -4.61 11.13
C ILE A 74 16.53 -4.67 11.93
N ASP A 75 17.56 -3.96 11.48
CA ASP A 75 18.88 -3.92 12.14
C ASP A 75 19.38 -2.50 12.33
N TYR A 76 19.30 -2.01 13.58
CA TYR A 76 19.81 -0.70 13.98
C TYR A 76 21.35 -0.63 13.90
N LYS A 77 22.08 -1.73 14.15
CA LYS A 77 23.55 -1.75 14.06
C LYS A 77 23.99 -1.57 12.61
N ARG A 78 23.32 -2.24 11.67
CA ARG A 78 23.53 -2.06 10.22
C ARG A 78 23.26 -0.60 9.83
N PHE A 79 22.16 -0.02 10.32
CA PHE A 79 21.78 1.36 10.02
C PHE A 79 22.84 2.37 10.48
N PHE A 80 23.35 2.25 11.71
CA PHE A 80 24.40 3.14 12.23
C PHE A 80 25.75 2.97 11.55
N LYS A 81 26.01 1.81 10.93
CA LYS A 81 27.19 1.56 10.10
C LYS A 81 27.05 2.02 8.64
N GLY A 82 25.95 2.68 8.29
CA GLY A 82 25.72 3.23 6.95
C GLY A 82 24.88 2.36 6.02
N GLY A 83 24.36 1.21 6.48
CA GLY A 83 23.42 0.35 5.74
C GLY A 83 21.96 0.73 5.94
N ASP A 84 21.07 -0.07 5.36
CA ASP A 84 19.62 0.10 5.50
C ASP A 84 19.13 -0.33 6.89
N LEU A 85 18.12 0.38 7.44
CA LEU A 85 17.42 -0.08 8.63
C LEU A 85 16.55 -1.29 8.33
N LEU A 86 15.85 -1.25 7.19
CA LEU A 86 14.99 -2.33 6.70
C LEU A 86 15.67 -3.02 5.53
N ASP A 87 16.02 -4.30 5.67
CA ASP A 87 16.53 -5.09 4.56
C ASP A 87 15.38 -5.67 3.73
N LEU A 88 14.83 -4.83 2.86
CA LEU A 88 13.77 -5.26 1.95
C LEU A 88 14.24 -6.32 0.96
N LYS A 89 15.51 -6.25 0.52
CA LYS A 89 16.05 -7.25 -0.40
C LYS A 89 16.01 -8.63 0.25
N TRP A 90 16.57 -8.76 1.45
CA TRP A 90 16.54 -9.99 2.23
C TRP A 90 15.09 -10.45 2.49
N MET A 91 14.20 -9.54 2.89
CA MET A 91 12.81 -9.89 3.17
C MET A 91 12.09 -10.48 1.96
N TRP A 92 12.31 -9.91 0.78
CA TRP A 92 11.73 -10.44 -0.46
C TRP A 92 12.37 -11.77 -0.87
N GLU A 93 13.70 -11.91 -0.78
CA GLU A 93 14.41 -13.16 -1.12
C GLU A 93 13.97 -14.32 -0.21
N ILE A 94 13.91 -14.09 1.11
CA ILE A 94 13.46 -15.14 2.05
C ILE A 94 11.98 -15.44 1.90
N GLY A 95 11.16 -14.41 1.67
CA GLY A 95 9.74 -14.56 1.44
C GLY A 95 9.41 -15.39 0.20
N GLU A 96 10.11 -15.14 -0.92
CA GLU A 96 9.93 -15.93 -2.14
C GLU A 96 10.48 -17.37 -1.98
N LYS A 97 11.47 -17.57 -1.15
CA LYS A 97 12.01 -18.91 -0.85
C LYS A 97 11.09 -19.74 0.04
N GLU A 98 10.54 -19.16 1.11
CA GLU A 98 9.75 -19.86 2.12
C GLU A 98 8.25 -19.87 1.79
N HIS A 99 7.74 -18.79 1.21
CA HIS A 99 6.34 -18.59 0.87
C HIS A 99 6.24 -17.86 -0.49
N PRO A 100 6.53 -18.53 -1.62
CA PRO A 100 6.55 -17.89 -2.94
C PRO A 100 5.19 -17.27 -3.30
N LEU A 101 5.23 -16.13 -3.97
CA LEU A 101 4.03 -15.51 -4.53
C LEU A 101 3.59 -16.29 -5.76
N ASP A 102 2.36 -16.81 -5.75
CA ASP A 102 1.78 -17.48 -6.91
C ASP A 102 1.44 -16.48 -8.02
N GLN A 103 2.46 -16.14 -8.79
CA GLN A 103 2.32 -15.24 -9.92
C GLN A 103 1.48 -15.84 -11.05
N GLN A 104 1.42 -17.17 -11.16
CA GLN A 104 0.58 -17.83 -12.16
C GLN A 104 -0.90 -17.54 -11.90
N SER A 105 -1.36 -17.76 -10.67
CA SER A 105 -2.73 -17.43 -10.25
C SER A 105 -3.00 -15.93 -10.32
N LEU A 106 -2.05 -15.07 -9.87
CA LEU A 106 -2.19 -13.62 -9.93
C LEU A 106 -2.47 -13.13 -11.36
N PHE A 107 -1.74 -13.62 -12.35
CA PHE A 107 -1.88 -13.19 -13.74
C PHE A 107 -2.88 -14.00 -14.57
N ALA A 108 -3.52 -15.04 -13.99
CA ALA A 108 -4.45 -15.91 -14.71
C ALA A 108 -5.61 -15.14 -15.37
N LYS A 109 -6.08 -14.07 -14.72
CA LYS A 109 -7.16 -13.20 -15.22
C LYS A 109 -6.66 -11.87 -15.80
N ASN A 110 -5.33 -11.72 -16.00
CA ASN A 110 -4.70 -10.49 -16.49
C ASN A 110 -5.25 -9.21 -15.81
N PRO A 111 -5.15 -9.08 -14.47
CA PRO A 111 -5.78 -8.00 -13.74
C PRO A 111 -5.16 -6.64 -14.09
N ASP A 112 -5.99 -5.59 -14.11
CA ASP A 112 -5.51 -4.21 -14.16
C ASP A 112 -5.00 -3.80 -12.77
N PHE A 113 -3.80 -4.27 -12.42
CA PHE A 113 -3.17 -3.99 -11.14
C PHE A 113 -2.04 -2.98 -11.29
N TYR A 114 -2.14 -1.88 -10.55
CA TYR A 114 -1.15 -0.81 -10.52
C TYR A 114 -0.53 -0.65 -9.13
N MET A 115 0.79 -0.54 -9.11
CA MET A 115 1.58 -0.23 -7.91
C MET A 115 2.06 1.21 -7.99
N VAL A 116 1.84 1.98 -6.93
CA VAL A 116 2.30 3.37 -6.88
C VAL A 116 3.75 3.42 -6.45
N LEU A 117 4.55 4.14 -7.22
CA LEU A 117 5.96 4.41 -6.99
C LEU A 117 6.20 5.91 -6.91
N THR A 118 7.29 6.34 -6.27
CA THR A 118 7.78 7.71 -6.33
C THR A 118 9.09 7.74 -7.09
N HIS A 119 9.13 8.42 -8.22
CA HIS A 119 10.37 8.57 -8.98
C HIS A 119 11.38 9.41 -8.17
N ALA A 120 12.59 8.88 -7.95
CA ALA A 120 13.53 9.45 -6.98
C ALA A 120 14.07 10.83 -7.39
N LYS A 121 14.22 11.12 -8.69
CA LYS A 121 14.73 12.41 -9.17
C LYS A 121 13.61 13.47 -9.21
N THR A 122 12.46 13.12 -9.81
CA THR A 122 11.37 14.07 -10.07
C THR A 122 10.39 14.21 -8.91
N GLY A 123 10.28 13.18 -8.04
CA GLY A 123 9.30 13.13 -6.96
C GLY A 123 7.85 12.92 -7.44
N HIS A 124 7.64 12.66 -8.72
CA HIS A 124 6.30 12.38 -9.25
C HIS A 124 5.84 10.97 -8.85
N ALA A 125 4.54 10.83 -8.69
CA ALA A 125 3.91 9.52 -8.57
C ALA A 125 3.90 8.85 -9.94
N GLU A 126 4.28 7.58 -9.97
CA GLU A 126 4.14 6.71 -11.13
C GLU A 126 3.29 5.51 -10.75
N TYR A 127 2.36 5.19 -11.64
CA TYR A 127 1.40 4.10 -11.48
C TYR A 127 1.82 2.98 -12.42
N LEU A 128 2.69 2.11 -11.91
CA LEU A 128 3.28 1.04 -12.71
C LEU A 128 2.33 -0.15 -12.75
N ARG A 129 1.87 -0.51 -13.95
CA ARG A 129 1.07 -1.71 -14.16
C ARG A 129 1.90 -2.96 -13.89
N ALA A 130 1.35 -3.88 -13.09
CA ALA A 130 1.98 -5.15 -12.80
C ALA A 130 2.11 -6.01 -14.07
N GLY A 131 3.29 -6.53 -14.27
CA GLY A 131 3.63 -7.50 -15.31
C GLY A 131 4.54 -8.59 -14.73
N LYS A 132 4.63 -9.73 -15.41
CA LYS A 132 5.45 -10.87 -14.94
C LYS A 132 6.90 -10.48 -14.71
N ASP A 133 7.44 -9.59 -15.54
CA ASP A 133 8.85 -9.22 -15.52
C ASP A 133 9.19 -8.11 -14.51
N ASN A 134 8.19 -7.36 -14.04
CA ASN A 134 8.42 -6.22 -13.14
C ASN A 134 7.84 -6.36 -11.73
N LEU A 135 6.91 -7.30 -11.50
CA LEU A 135 6.10 -7.38 -10.28
C LEU A 135 6.92 -7.32 -9.00
N LEU A 136 7.88 -8.24 -8.81
CA LEU A 136 8.64 -8.34 -7.55
C LEU A 136 9.50 -7.10 -7.31
N ASN A 137 10.14 -6.57 -8.36
CA ASN A 137 10.92 -5.34 -8.28
C ASN A 137 10.04 -4.12 -7.97
N ALA A 138 8.85 -4.04 -8.57
CA ALA A 138 7.90 -2.96 -8.32
C ALA A 138 7.31 -3.02 -6.90
N LEU A 139 6.99 -4.22 -6.38
CA LEU A 139 6.56 -4.41 -5.00
C LEU A 139 7.65 -3.97 -4.01
N ARG A 140 8.93 -4.32 -4.29
CA ARG A 140 10.07 -3.88 -3.50
C ARG A 140 10.24 -2.36 -3.55
N ALA A 141 10.17 -1.75 -4.73
CA ALA A 141 10.27 -0.30 -4.92
C ALA A 141 9.14 0.43 -4.20
N SER A 142 7.88 -0.04 -4.37
CA SER A 142 6.71 0.52 -3.70
C SER A 142 6.83 0.52 -2.17
N SER A 143 7.63 -0.39 -1.60
CA SER A 143 7.88 -0.52 -0.16
C SER A 143 9.18 0.12 0.32
N SER A 144 10.01 0.67 -0.57
CA SER A 144 11.32 1.26 -0.25
C SER A 144 11.17 2.65 0.37
N ILE A 145 10.98 2.68 1.69
CA ILE A 145 10.75 3.92 2.46
C ILE A 145 12.06 4.70 2.56
N PRO A 146 12.11 5.96 2.07
CA PRO A 146 13.31 6.80 2.15
C PRO A 146 13.88 6.89 3.57
N VAL A 147 15.21 6.81 3.70
CA VAL A 147 15.98 6.77 4.94
C VAL A 147 15.96 5.39 5.63
N LEU A 148 14.85 4.68 5.65
CA LEU A 148 14.80 3.31 6.18
C LEU A 148 15.44 2.33 5.18
N THR A 149 15.33 2.65 3.88
CA THR A 149 16.14 2.14 2.78
C THR A 149 16.89 3.32 2.17
N ARG A 150 18.22 3.25 2.12
CA ARG A 150 19.07 4.38 1.69
C ARG A 150 19.05 4.60 0.19
N HIS A 151 18.92 3.51 -0.56
CA HIS A 151 19.00 3.53 -2.01
C HIS A 151 17.64 3.27 -2.64
N PRO A 152 17.32 3.99 -3.72
CA PRO A 152 16.14 3.69 -4.52
C PRO A 152 16.29 2.33 -5.21
N VAL A 153 15.18 1.73 -5.58
CA VAL A 153 15.16 0.52 -6.42
C VAL A 153 15.15 0.93 -7.87
N ASP A 154 16.07 0.35 -8.64
CA ASP A 154 16.08 0.53 -10.09
C ASP A 154 15.00 -0.33 -10.76
N ILE A 155 14.21 0.29 -11.63
CA ILE A 155 13.28 -0.36 -12.52
C ILE A 155 13.49 0.21 -13.92
N MET A 156 13.99 -0.63 -14.83
CA MET A 156 14.25 -0.26 -16.23
C MET A 156 15.18 0.98 -16.40
N GLY A 157 16.19 1.12 -15.52
CA GLY A 157 17.15 2.22 -15.55
C GLY A 157 16.70 3.50 -14.81
N GLU A 158 15.52 3.51 -14.23
CA GLU A 158 15.03 4.64 -13.43
C GLU A 158 14.88 4.29 -11.95
N PRO A 159 15.24 5.24 -11.05
CA PRO A 159 15.27 4.99 -9.60
C PRO A 159 13.93 5.34 -8.93
N TYR A 160 13.44 4.43 -8.08
CA TYR A 160 12.16 4.60 -7.38
C TYR A 160 12.24 4.35 -5.88
N PHE A 161 11.42 5.09 -5.14
CA PHE A 161 11.10 4.91 -3.73
C PHE A 161 9.61 4.58 -3.52
N ASP A 162 9.25 4.31 -2.26
CA ASP A 162 7.88 4.08 -1.79
C ASP A 162 6.90 5.13 -2.35
N GLY A 163 5.84 4.64 -2.98
CA GLY A 163 4.79 5.48 -3.59
C GLY A 163 4.09 6.40 -2.61
N GLY A 164 4.07 6.05 -1.34
CA GLY A 164 3.47 6.87 -0.29
C GLY A 164 4.17 8.21 -0.03
N VAL A 165 5.27 8.52 -0.72
CA VAL A 165 5.86 9.88 -0.74
C VAL A 165 5.08 10.77 -1.70
N ALA A 166 4.83 10.32 -2.93
CA ALA A 166 4.16 11.10 -3.95
C ALA A 166 2.63 10.98 -3.90
N ASP A 167 2.09 9.76 -3.75
CA ASP A 167 0.64 9.54 -3.62
C ASP A 167 0.36 8.35 -2.70
N ALA A 168 0.09 8.63 -1.43
CA ALA A 168 -0.17 7.60 -0.43
C ALA A 168 -1.61 7.05 -0.46
N LEU A 169 -2.54 7.75 -1.11
CA LEU A 169 -3.94 7.39 -1.25
C LEU A 169 -4.43 7.75 -2.66
N PRO A 170 -4.18 6.90 -3.68
CA PRO A 170 -4.28 7.20 -5.10
C PRO A 170 -5.72 7.23 -5.63
N VAL A 171 -6.66 7.70 -4.83
CA VAL A 171 -8.09 7.72 -5.15
C VAL A 171 -8.43 8.64 -6.31
N ARG A 172 -7.74 9.80 -6.44
CA ARG A 172 -7.97 10.75 -7.51
C ARG A 172 -7.55 10.21 -8.86
N TRP A 173 -6.36 9.61 -8.91
CA TRP A 173 -5.88 8.96 -10.13
C TRP A 173 -6.79 7.80 -10.54
N THR A 174 -7.18 6.96 -9.56
CA THR A 174 -8.08 5.82 -9.80
C THR A 174 -9.44 6.27 -10.34
N ALA A 175 -10.01 7.31 -9.73
CA ALA A 175 -11.29 7.87 -10.14
C ALA A 175 -11.30 8.44 -11.58
N GLN A 176 -10.13 8.88 -12.07
CA GLN A 176 -9.96 9.41 -13.43
C GLN A 176 -9.80 8.31 -14.49
N GLN A 177 -9.63 7.03 -14.09
CA GLN A 177 -9.52 5.95 -15.06
C GLN A 177 -10.86 5.70 -15.74
N SER A 178 -10.78 5.39 -17.04
CA SER A 178 -11.98 5.22 -17.89
C SER A 178 -12.95 4.19 -17.30
N GLY A 179 -14.21 4.56 -17.20
CA GLY A 179 -15.31 3.71 -16.75
C GLY A 179 -15.40 3.49 -15.25
N VAL A 180 -14.50 4.02 -14.42
CA VAL A 180 -14.57 3.82 -12.96
C VAL A 180 -15.76 4.57 -12.37
N LYS A 181 -16.73 3.81 -11.83
CA LYS A 181 -17.96 4.33 -11.22
C LYS A 181 -18.09 4.01 -9.73
N LYS A 182 -17.45 2.93 -9.26
CA LYS A 182 -17.55 2.49 -7.88
C LYS A 182 -16.16 2.15 -7.34
N LEU A 183 -15.81 2.72 -6.18
CA LEU A 183 -14.49 2.52 -5.55
C LEU A 183 -14.66 1.99 -4.13
N LEU A 184 -13.87 0.95 -3.77
CA LEU A 184 -13.60 0.59 -2.40
C LEU A 184 -12.22 1.09 -2.02
N VAL A 185 -12.16 1.96 -1.01
CA VAL A 185 -10.91 2.59 -0.55
C VAL A 185 -10.57 2.03 0.82
N LEU A 186 -9.57 1.14 0.86
CA LEU A 186 -9.13 0.46 2.06
C LEU A 186 -7.95 1.23 2.67
N ARG A 187 -8.19 1.86 3.82
CA ARG A 187 -7.20 2.67 4.53
C ARG A 187 -6.54 1.92 5.67
N THR A 188 -5.34 2.36 6.03
CA THR A 188 -4.57 1.85 7.19
C THR A 188 -4.65 2.81 8.39
N ARG A 189 -5.44 3.86 8.29
CA ARG A 189 -5.64 4.90 9.32
C ARG A 189 -7.12 4.99 9.70
N PRO A 190 -7.42 5.33 10.98
CA PRO A 190 -8.80 5.54 11.41
C PRO A 190 -9.51 6.61 10.57
N LYS A 191 -10.83 6.53 10.51
CA LYS A 191 -11.64 7.43 9.68
C LYS A 191 -11.37 8.91 9.94
N ASN A 192 -11.24 9.33 11.19
CA ASN A 192 -11.00 10.72 11.59
C ASN A 192 -9.54 11.18 11.41
N TYR A 193 -8.64 10.35 10.89
CA TYR A 193 -7.25 10.71 10.71
C TYR A 193 -7.05 11.65 9.52
N PHE A 194 -6.43 12.80 9.79
CA PHE A 194 -5.77 13.68 8.83
C PHE A 194 -4.29 13.76 9.15
N LYS A 195 -3.47 13.84 8.12
CA LYS A 195 -2.02 13.87 8.28
C LYS A 195 -1.58 15.26 8.73
N ALA A 196 -0.93 15.34 9.88
CA ALA A 196 -0.30 16.57 10.33
C ALA A 196 1.00 16.85 9.55
N SER A 197 1.41 18.11 9.48
CA SER A 197 2.70 18.50 8.93
C SER A 197 3.82 17.79 9.68
N SER A 198 4.75 17.18 8.96
CA SER A 198 5.85 16.42 9.52
C SER A 198 7.15 17.24 9.53
N ARG A 199 7.67 17.55 10.72
CA ARG A 199 9.02 18.14 10.88
C ARG A 199 10.09 17.21 10.29
N GLY A 200 9.88 15.88 10.37
CA GLY A 200 10.76 14.89 9.78
C GLY A 200 10.79 14.98 8.25
N ASP A 201 9.63 15.07 7.60
CA ASP A 201 9.56 15.21 6.13
C ASP A 201 10.22 16.51 5.68
N GLN A 202 10.06 17.63 6.43
CA GLN A 202 10.73 18.90 6.15
C GLN A 202 12.24 18.80 6.31
N PHE A 203 12.71 18.14 7.38
CA PHE A 203 14.13 17.91 7.63
C PHE A 203 14.76 17.06 6.52
N LEU A 204 14.13 15.95 6.16
CA LEU A 204 14.59 15.06 5.07
C LEU A 204 14.66 15.81 3.75
N ALA A 205 13.64 16.58 3.41
CA ALA A 205 13.61 17.39 2.20
C ALA A 205 14.75 18.42 2.15
N LYS A 206 15.11 19.00 3.31
CA LYS A 206 16.14 20.03 3.40
C LYS A 206 17.56 19.47 3.37
N TYR A 207 17.81 18.33 4.00
CA TYR A 207 19.16 17.84 4.25
C TYR A 207 19.49 16.54 3.50
N ALA A 208 18.62 15.54 3.56
CA ALA A 208 18.88 14.24 2.94
C ALA A 208 18.64 14.25 1.41
N PHE A 209 17.62 14.96 0.97
CA PHE A 209 17.22 14.99 -0.45
C PHE A 209 17.40 16.36 -1.11
N LYS A 210 18.29 17.21 -0.58
CA LYS A 210 18.54 18.56 -1.10
C LYS A 210 18.95 18.60 -2.57
N HIS A 211 19.63 17.55 -3.06
CA HIS A 211 20.07 17.44 -4.46
C HIS A 211 19.01 16.81 -5.38
N TYR A 212 17.93 16.28 -4.83
CA TYR A 212 16.78 15.74 -5.55
C TYR A 212 15.58 16.68 -5.34
N TYR A 213 15.63 17.84 -5.99
CA TYR A 213 14.69 18.94 -5.75
C TYR A 213 13.22 18.52 -5.89
N GLY A 214 12.88 17.77 -6.94
CA GLY A 214 11.52 17.26 -7.16
C GLY A 214 11.05 16.34 -6.03
N PHE A 215 11.91 15.41 -5.61
CA PHE A 215 11.63 14.49 -4.49
C PHE A 215 11.47 15.25 -3.16
N ALA A 216 12.36 16.20 -2.89
CA ALA A 216 12.26 17.05 -1.70
C ALA A 216 10.96 17.85 -1.66
N ASN A 217 10.53 18.38 -2.81
CA ASN A 217 9.24 19.07 -2.95
C ASN A 217 8.07 18.11 -2.70
N SER A 218 8.15 16.88 -3.19
CA SER A 218 7.14 15.85 -2.94
C SER A 218 7.00 15.52 -1.46
N LEU A 219 8.11 15.40 -0.72
CA LEU A 219 8.11 15.22 0.73
C LEU A 219 7.44 16.38 1.48
N ARG A 220 7.75 17.65 1.09
CA ARG A 220 7.16 18.84 1.73
C ARG A 220 5.64 18.90 1.59
N ASN A 221 5.13 18.50 0.42
CA ASN A 221 3.71 18.57 0.07
C ASN A 221 2.90 17.30 0.40
N ARG A 222 3.56 16.27 0.94
CA ARG A 222 2.96 14.95 1.23
C ARG A 222 1.73 15.03 2.13
N CYS A 223 1.76 15.91 3.13
CA CYS A 223 0.65 16.12 4.05
C CYS A 223 -0.59 16.68 3.33
N ALA A 224 -0.41 17.75 2.56
CA ALA A 224 -1.51 18.40 1.84
C ALA A 224 -2.14 17.46 0.81
N ARG A 225 -1.31 16.72 0.04
CA ARG A 225 -1.81 15.75 -0.95
C ARG A 225 -2.62 14.63 -0.30
N TYR A 226 -2.12 14.05 0.80
CA TYR A 226 -2.85 13.00 1.52
C TYR A 226 -4.22 13.49 2.00
N ASN A 227 -4.25 14.67 2.64
CA ASN A 227 -5.49 15.23 3.18
C ASN A 227 -6.49 15.55 2.06
N ALA A 228 -6.01 16.09 0.94
CA ALA A 228 -6.84 16.34 -0.23
C ALA A 228 -7.43 15.03 -0.84
N SER A 229 -6.70 13.91 -0.77
CA SER A 229 -7.24 12.60 -1.16
C SER A 229 -8.31 12.11 -0.17
N VAL A 230 -8.12 12.34 1.14
CA VAL A 230 -9.14 12.01 2.16
C VAL A 230 -10.41 12.86 1.97
N GLU A 231 -10.27 14.14 1.68
CA GLU A 231 -11.39 15.03 1.38
C GLU A 231 -12.14 14.58 0.11
N PHE A 232 -11.40 14.19 -0.93
CA PHE A 232 -11.99 13.65 -2.16
C PHE A 232 -12.84 12.40 -1.89
N VAL A 233 -12.35 11.45 -1.09
CA VAL A 233 -13.10 10.24 -0.71
C VAL A 233 -14.43 10.57 -0.02
N ARG A 234 -14.49 11.68 0.69
CA ARG A 234 -15.66 12.10 1.50
C ARG A 234 -16.54 13.14 0.83
N SER A 235 -16.04 13.72 -0.26
CA SER A 235 -16.84 14.66 -1.04
C SER A 235 -17.98 13.91 -1.75
N SER A 236 -19.10 14.57 -1.85
CA SER A 236 -20.20 14.09 -2.69
C SER A 236 -19.77 14.15 -4.16
N ASN A 237 -19.60 13.00 -4.79
CA ASN A 237 -19.31 12.92 -6.22
C ASN A 237 -20.49 12.27 -6.93
N PRO A 238 -21.21 12.99 -7.80
CA PRO A 238 -22.38 12.44 -8.50
C PRO A 238 -22.01 11.36 -9.52
N GLU A 239 -20.76 11.33 -9.96
CA GLU A 239 -20.32 10.38 -11.00
C GLU A 239 -19.79 9.07 -10.42
N GLN A 240 -19.44 9.04 -9.13
CA GLN A 240 -18.77 7.90 -8.50
C GLN A 240 -19.27 7.64 -7.10
N GLN A 241 -19.43 6.37 -6.77
CA GLN A 241 -19.70 5.90 -5.42
C GLN A 241 -18.42 5.43 -4.74
N ILE A 242 -18.16 5.90 -3.54
CA ILE A 242 -16.93 5.57 -2.81
C ILE A 242 -17.27 4.98 -1.45
N LEU A 243 -16.85 3.73 -1.21
CA LEU A 243 -16.87 3.08 0.10
C LEU A 243 -15.51 3.24 0.79
N GLU A 244 -15.44 4.07 1.84
CA GLU A 244 -14.24 4.22 2.67
C GLU A 244 -14.24 3.18 3.79
N VAL A 245 -13.30 2.23 3.79
CA VAL A 245 -13.10 1.21 4.81
C VAL A 245 -11.85 1.56 5.63
N CYS A 246 -12.02 1.76 6.94
CA CYS A 246 -10.96 2.21 7.85
C CYS A 246 -10.87 1.30 9.07
N PRO A 247 -9.66 1.15 9.67
CA PRO A 247 -9.55 0.52 10.98
C PRO A 247 -10.25 1.36 12.04
N PRO A 248 -10.88 0.72 13.04
CA PRO A 248 -11.41 1.42 14.19
C PRO A 248 -10.27 2.05 15.02
N PRO A 249 -10.55 3.12 15.81
CA PRO A 249 -9.54 3.83 16.60
C PRO A 249 -9.17 3.07 17.90
N LEU A 250 -8.77 1.81 17.79
CA LEU A 250 -8.43 0.95 18.93
C LEU A 250 -6.96 1.09 19.34
N LYS A 251 -6.69 1.11 20.65
CA LYS A 251 -5.34 1.30 21.21
C LYS A 251 -4.34 0.17 20.85
N ASN A 252 -4.85 -1.05 20.64
CA ASN A 252 -4.01 -2.23 20.40
C ASN A 252 -3.69 -2.48 18.92
N MET A 253 -4.11 -1.61 18.02
CA MET A 253 -3.78 -1.72 16.61
C MET A 253 -2.29 -1.54 16.35
N ALA A 254 -1.78 -2.21 15.32
CA ALA A 254 -0.39 -2.10 14.91
C ALA A 254 -0.06 -0.69 14.43
N GLY A 255 1.07 -0.15 14.89
CA GLY A 255 1.70 1.06 14.36
C GLY A 255 2.51 0.77 13.10
N ARG A 256 3.08 1.83 12.47
CA ARG A 256 3.83 1.69 11.20
C ARG A 256 5.06 0.79 11.29
N LEU A 257 5.76 0.78 12.44
CA LEU A 257 6.98 0.01 12.70
C LEU A 257 6.79 -0.94 13.90
N THR A 258 5.58 -1.44 14.12
CA THR A 258 5.29 -2.37 15.22
C THR A 258 6.03 -3.69 15.00
N THR A 259 6.76 -4.14 16.02
CA THR A 259 7.41 -5.46 16.08
C THR A 259 6.73 -6.39 17.08
N ASN A 260 5.54 -6.06 17.54
CA ASN A 260 4.78 -6.87 18.50
C ASN A 260 3.80 -7.80 17.77
N PRO A 261 4.03 -9.13 17.79
CA PRO A 261 3.20 -10.08 17.04
C PRO A 261 1.75 -10.12 17.53
N LYS A 262 1.49 -9.87 18.81
CA LYS A 262 0.12 -9.82 19.36
C LYS A 262 -0.67 -8.67 18.75
N LYS A 263 -0.05 -7.47 18.60
CA LYS A 263 -0.70 -6.33 17.96
C LYS A 263 -0.94 -6.56 16.47
N LEU A 264 -0.03 -7.26 15.80
CA LEU A 264 -0.17 -7.59 14.38
C LEU A 264 -1.32 -8.58 14.15
N ARG A 265 -1.39 -9.66 14.95
CA ARG A 265 -2.51 -10.62 14.92
C ARG A 265 -3.83 -9.93 15.22
N TYR A 266 -3.89 -9.15 16.30
CA TYR A 266 -5.08 -8.38 16.65
C TYR A 266 -5.55 -7.46 15.51
N SER A 267 -4.62 -6.75 14.87
CA SER A 267 -4.97 -5.90 13.73
C SER A 267 -5.52 -6.68 12.54
N TYR A 268 -4.99 -7.87 12.30
CA TYR A 268 -5.46 -8.77 11.25
C TYR A 268 -6.87 -9.29 11.56
N GLU A 269 -7.13 -9.74 12.80
CA GLU A 269 -8.44 -10.23 13.25
C GLU A 269 -9.52 -9.14 13.13
N VAL A 270 -9.21 -7.91 13.59
CA VAL A 270 -10.08 -6.74 13.37
C VAL A 270 -10.29 -6.49 11.87
N GLY A 271 -9.27 -6.74 11.05
CA GLY A 271 -9.37 -6.65 9.60
C GLY A 271 -10.36 -7.66 9.01
N LEU A 272 -10.32 -8.93 9.46
CA LEU A 272 -11.28 -9.96 9.03
C LEU A 272 -12.73 -9.54 9.31
N GLU A 273 -13.02 -9.10 10.53
CA GLU A 273 -14.36 -8.63 10.92
C GLU A 273 -14.80 -7.42 10.09
N THR A 274 -13.90 -6.45 9.91
CA THR A 274 -14.18 -5.26 9.09
C THR A 274 -14.42 -5.62 7.62
N GLY A 275 -13.72 -6.63 7.11
CA GLY A 275 -13.88 -7.13 5.75
C GLY A 275 -15.27 -7.68 5.48
N LEU A 276 -15.85 -8.45 6.41
CA LEU A 276 -17.23 -8.95 6.30
C LEU A 276 -18.23 -7.77 6.24
N GLN A 277 -18.07 -6.78 7.13
CA GLN A 277 -18.92 -5.58 7.14
C GLN A 277 -18.76 -4.75 5.85
N ALA A 278 -17.55 -4.72 5.27
CA ALA A 278 -17.30 -4.02 4.03
C ALA A 278 -18.01 -4.68 2.83
N ILE A 279 -18.08 -6.01 2.79
CA ILE A 279 -18.84 -6.75 1.77
C ILE A 279 -20.34 -6.39 1.85
N GLU A 280 -20.94 -6.43 3.05
CA GLU A 280 -22.33 -6.05 3.26
C GLU A 280 -22.59 -4.60 2.80
N SER A 281 -21.71 -3.67 3.21
CA SER A 281 -21.81 -2.26 2.83
C SER A 281 -21.68 -2.06 1.33
N TRP A 282 -20.76 -2.77 0.67
CA TRP A 282 -20.57 -2.71 -0.79
C TRP A 282 -21.81 -3.21 -1.54
N ASN A 283 -22.41 -4.31 -1.08
CA ASN A 283 -23.60 -4.88 -1.72
C ASN A 283 -24.84 -4.01 -1.52
N ALA A 284 -24.88 -3.21 -0.44
CA ALA A 284 -25.95 -2.25 -0.19
C ALA A 284 -25.84 -0.94 -1.01
N MET A 285 -24.70 -0.67 -1.62
CA MET A 285 -24.53 0.48 -2.53
C MET A 285 -25.25 0.19 -3.85
N LYS A 286 -26.21 1.01 -4.18
CA LYS A 286 -27.04 0.89 -5.41
C LYS A 286 -26.28 1.34 -6.65
#